data_4e0179d5533316ac6a9870f16d291e3a
#
_entry.id   4e0179d5533316ac6a9870f16d291e3a
#
_cell.length_a   1.000
_cell.length_b   1.000
_cell.length_c   1.000
_cell.angle_alpha   90.00
_cell.angle_beta   90.00
_cell.angle_gamma   90.00
#
_symmetry.space_group_name_H-M   'P 1'
#
loop_
_entity.id
_entity.type
_entity.pdbx_description
1 polymer ?
#
loop_
_entity_poly.entity_id
_entity_poly.type
_entity_poly.pdbx_seq_one_letter_code
_entity_poly.pdbx_strand_id
1 'polypeptide(L)'
;MSDYLKEFLDEGALEASTVQPLRPHWVSNSNSSGAAYEAIQMLYQQKLRYIHQHSKKTDFIKKSTYEISKTEVARVVGKSMQPLFNSVNYAKELLDEFNDKNEKLLKSKESKLASRSTGEKGKTKDELIQKVRGLKTRNKLISKTTTDEVLELTLQRLSLDVKRNLKLV
;
A
#
# COMPACT_ATOMS: atom_id res chain seq x y z
N MET A 1 -20.28 33.71 8.18
CA MET A 1 -19.73 32.32 8.34
C MET A 1 -18.80 32.01 7.16
N SER A 2 -17.63 32.61 7.03
CA SER A 2 -16.75 32.35 5.88
C SER A 2 -15.28 32.70 6.06
N ASP A 3 -14.83 33.23 7.18
CA ASP A 3 -13.42 33.66 7.30
C ASP A 3 -12.49 32.58 7.85
N TYR A 4 -12.98 31.60 8.61
CA TYR A 4 -12.16 30.51 9.16
C TYR A 4 -11.57 29.55 8.11
N LEU A 5 -12.17 29.45 6.92
CA LEU A 5 -11.63 28.60 5.84
C LEU A 5 -10.51 29.29 5.05
N LYS A 6 -10.48 30.62 5.04
CA LYS A 6 -9.42 31.38 4.33
C LYS A 6 -8.10 31.37 5.09
N GLU A 7 -8.15 31.30 6.42
CA GLU A 7 -6.97 31.26 7.28
C GLU A 7 -6.26 29.90 7.27
N PHE A 8 -7.00 28.82 6.87
CA PHE A 8 -6.45 27.47 6.71
C PHE A 8 -5.91 27.16 5.31
N LEU A 9 -6.29 27.97 4.32
CA LEU A 9 -5.75 27.89 2.97
C LEU A 9 -4.64 28.94 2.85
N ASP A 10 -3.51 28.64 3.46
CA ASP A 10 -2.29 29.40 3.26
C ASP A 10 -2.03 29.48 1.74
N GLU A 11 -1.95 30.70 1.19
CA GLU A 11 -1.67 30.91 -0.24
C GLU A 11 -0.43 30.16 -0.70
N GLY A 12 0.55 29.98 0.20
CA GLY A 12 1.73 29.16 -0.03
C GLY A 12 1.45 27.67 -0.22
N ALA A 13 0.38 27.12 0.37
CA ALA A 13 0.00 25.73 0.19
C ALA A 13 -0.67 25.47 -1.17
N LEU A 14 -1.37 26.46 -1.69
CA LEU A 14 -1.95 26.42 -3.05
C LEU A 14 -0.87 26.56 -4.13
N GLU A 15 0.15 27.40 -3.91
CA GLU A 15 1.29 27.53 -4.81
C GLU A 15 2.17 26.28 -4.81
N ALA A 16 2.36 25.63 -3.64
CA ALA A 16 3.08 24.35 -3.56
C ALA A 16 2.37 23.20 -4.29
N SER A 17 1.02 23.26 -4.40
CA SER A 17 0.24 22.28 -5.15
C SER A 17 0.32 22.45 -6.68
N THR A 18 0.76 23.62 -7.16
CA THR A 18 0.91 23.94 -8.58
C THR A 18 2.34 23.80 -9.10
N VAL A 19 3.29 23.31 -8.29
CA VAL A 19 4.64 22.97 -8.77
C VAL A 19 4.48 21.78 -9.72
N GLN A 20 4.33 22.09 -11.00
CA GLN A 20 4.47 21.09 -12.06
C GLN A 20 5.84 20.43 -11.87
N PRO A 21 5.92 19.10 -11.81
CA PRO A 21 7.21 18.42 -11.67
C PRO A 21 8.15 18.95 -12.74
N LEU A 22 9.30 19.46 -12.29
CA LEU A 22 10.27 20.10 -13.15
C LEU A 22 10.58 19.15 -14.31
N ARG A 23 10.19 19.55 -15.53
CA ARG A 23 10.42 18.71 -16.72
C ARG A 23 11.93 18.52 -16.87
N PRO A 24 12.40 17.30 -17.12
CA PRO A 24 13.83 17.05 -17.36
C PRO A 24 14.35 17.91 -18.51
N HIS A 25 15.62 18.29 -18.45
CA HIS A 25 16.28 19.20 -19.43
C HIS A 25 16.25 18.70 -20.88
N TRP A 26 16.17 17.36 -21.07
CA TRP A 26 16.10 16.75 -22.40
C TRP A 26 14.69 16.76 -23.00
N VAL A 27 13.67 17.10 -22.23
CA VAL A 27 12.29 17.14 -22.69
C VAL A 27 12.02 18.48 -23.38
N SER A 28 11.67 18.42 -24.66
CA SER A 28 11.35 19.58 -25.49
C SER A 28 10.04 19.40 -26.24
N ASN A 29 9.32 20.49 -26.42
CA ASN A 29 8.10 20.50 -27.25
C ASN A 29 8.42 20.63 -28.76
N SER A 30 9.67 20.96 -29.13
CA SER A 30 10.09 21.05 -30.52
C SER A 30 10.35 19.70 -31.20
N ASN A 31 10.44 18.63 -30.40
CA ASN A 31 10.67 17.26 -30.88
C ASN A 31 9.75 16.28 -30.17
N SER A 32 9.86 14.97 -30.47
CA SER A 32 9.03 13.95 -29.86
C SER A 32 9.41 13.56 -28.42
N SER A 33 10.42 14.20 -27.80
CA SER A 33 10.80 13.90 -26.41
C SER A 33 9.71 14.27 -25.42
N GLY A 34 9.03 15.41 -25.62
CA GLY A 34 7.89 15.84 -24.81
C GLY A 34 6.76 14.81 -24.84
N ALA A 35 6.32 14.44 -26.03
CA ALA A 35 5.26 13.44 -26.21
C ALA A 35 5.66 12.07 -25.64
N ALA A 36 6.93 11.65 -25.79
CA ALA A 36 7.42 10.39 -25.25
C ALA A 36 7.46 10.39 -23.72
N TYR A 37 7.92 11.48 -23.11
CA TYR A 37 7.92 11.65 -21.66
C TYR A 37 6.49 11.61 -21.10
N GLU A 38 5.58 12.38 -21.68
CA GLU A 38 4.18 12.41 -21.27
C GLU A 38 3.50 11.05 -21.42
N ALA A 39 3.81 10.32 -22.51
CA ALA A 39 3.33 8.96 -22.72
C ALA A 39 3.81 8.00 -21.61
N ILE A 40 5.08 8.07 -21.22
CA ILE A 40 5.62 7.26 -20.12
C ILE A 40 4.93 7.61 -18.80
N GLN A 41 4.75 8.91 -18.49
CA GLN A 41 4.08 9.34 -17.27
C GLN A 41 2.61 8.87 -17.22
N MET A 42 1.88 9.01 -18.32
CA MET A 42 0.49 8.56 -18.44
C MET A 42 0.38 7.03 -18.25
N LEU A 43 1.21 6.27 -18.93
CA LEU A 43 1.24 4.80 -18.81
C LEU A 43 1.65 4.37 -17.41
N TYR A 44 2.63 5.05 -16.80
CA TYR A 44 3.02 4.80 -15.41
C TYR A 44 1.84 4.97 -14.45
N GLN A 45 1.12 6.07 -14.54
CA GLN A 45 -0.06 6.31 -13.68
C GLN A 45 -1.14 5.27 -13.91
N GLN A 46 -1.37 4.86 -15.16
CA GLN A 46 -2.35 3.82 -15.50
C GLN A 46 -1.97 2.47 -14.88
N LYS A 47 -0.70 2.03 -15.01
CA LYS A 47 -0.23 0.77 -14.43
C LYS A 47 -0.22 0.83 -12.91
N LEU A 48 0.16 1.97 -12.33
CA LEU A 48 0.15 2.17 -10.89
C LEU A 48 -1.27 2.05 -10.31
N ARG A 49 -2.27 2.66 -10.96
CA ARG A 49 -3.69 2.49 -10.57
C ARG A 49 -4.11 1.03 -10.62
N TYR A 50 -3.71 0.30 -11.68
CA TYR A 50 -4.00 -1.13 -11.78
C TYR A 50 -3.39 -1.90 -10.59
N ILE A 51 -2.12 -1.65 -10.24
CA ILE A 51 -1.46 -2.29 -9.10
C ILE A 51 -2.19 -1.98 -7.79
N HIS A 52 -2.64 -0.75 -7.58
CA HIS A 52 -3.37 -0.36 -6.38
C HIS A 52 -4.74 -1.04 -6.26
N GLN A 53 -5.44 -1.24 -7.37
CA GLN A 53 -6.77 -1.86 -7.40
C GLN A 53 -6.73 -3.38 -7.28
N HIS A 54 -5.63 -4.02 -7.63
CA HIS A 54 -5.48 -5.47 -7.65
C HIS A 54 -4.52 -5.95 -6.55
N SER A 55 -4.72 -7.16 -6.05
CA SER A 55 -3.90 -7.70 -4.96
C SER A 55 -3.64 -9.20 -5.04
N LYS A 56 -4.21 -9.91 -6.03
CA LYS A 56 -3.99 -11.34 -6.21
C LYS A 56 -2.79 -11.57 -7.13
N LYS A 57 -1.99 -12.60 -6.87
CA LYS A 57 -0.89 -13.00 -7.77
C LYS A 57 -1.37 -13.28 -9.19
N THR A 58 -2.59 -13.80 -9.33
CA THR A 58 -3.24 -14.08 -10.62
C THR A 58 -3.48 -12.84 -11.47
N ASP A 59 -3.67 -11.67 -10.85
CA ASP A 59 -3.92 -10.42 -11.56
C ASP A 59 -2.65 -9.90 -12.26
N PHE A 60 -1.48 -10.35 -11.81
CA PHE A 60 -0.16 -9.94 -12.30
C PHE A 60 0.57 -10.99 -13.15
N ILE A 61 -0.15 -11.94 -13.75
CA ILE A 61 0.42 -12.96 -14.65
C ILE A 61 0.97 -12.30 -15.91
N LYS A 62 0.20 -11.39 -16.51
CA LYS A 62 0.59 -10.68 -17.73
C LYS A 62 1.43 -9.47 -17.39
N LYS A 63 2.67 -9.40 -17.89
CA LYS A 63 3.56 -8.25 -17.71
C LYS A 63 2.92 -6.92 -18.17
N SER A 64 2.15 -6.96 -19.25
CA SER A 64 1.45 -5.79 -19.78
C SER A 64 0.48 -5.12 -18.79
N THR A 65 0.09 -5.77 -17.70
CA THR A 65 -0.80 -5.16 -16.70
C THR A 65 -0.07 -4.23 -15.73
N TYR A 66 1.20 -4.47 -15.44
CA TYR A 66 1.99 -3.75 -14.44
C TYR A 66 3.33 -3.19 -14.93
N GLU A 67 3.71 -3.47 -16.17
CA GLU A 67 4.96 -3.03 -16.79
C GLU A 67 4.64 -2.24 -18.06
N ILE A 68 5.37 -1.17 -18.32
CA ILE A 68 5.26 -0.38 -19.53
C ILE A 68 6.13 -1.05 -20.60
N SER A 69 5.62 -1.22 -21.81
CA SER A 69 6.42 -1.71 -22.93
C SER A 69 6.84 -0.56 -23.86
N LYS A 70 8.02 -0.70 -24.49
CA LYS A 70 8.49 0.28 -25.49
C LYS A 70 7.48 0.44 -26.65
N THR A 71 6.80 -0.65 -27.01
CA THR A 71 5.76 -0.67 -28.04
C THR A 71 4.53 0.15 -27.63
N GLU A 72 4.13 0.10 -26.36
CA GLU A 72 3.03 0.93 -25.84
C GLU A 72 3.36 2.41 -25.93
N VAL A 73 4.58 2.80 -25.51
CA VAL A 73 5.05 4.18 -25.59
C VAL A 73 5.07 4.65 -27.06
N ALA A 74 5.66 3.86 -27.94
CA ALA A 74 5.73 4.18 -29.38
C ALA A 74 4.35 4.36 -30.00
N ARG A 75 3.39 3.52 -29.65
CA ARG A 75 2.00 3.60 -30.10
C ARG A 75 1.31 4.87 -29.62
N VAL A 76 1.50 5.26 -28.37
CA VAL A 76 0.91 6.50 -27.81
C VAL A 76 1.51 7.75 -28.48
N VAL A 77 2.82 7.72 -28.76
CA VAL A 77 3.52 8.82 -29.46
C VAL A 77 3.20 8.86 -30.96
N GLY A 78 2.68 7.77 -31.52
CA GLY A 78 2.44 7.65 -32.97
C GLY A 78 3.71 7.51 -33.80
N LYS A 79 4.79 6.96 -33.21
CA LYS A 79 6.09 6.76 -33.88
C LYS A 79 6.58 5.32 -33.74
N SER A 80 7.50 4.92 -34.62
CA SER A 80 8.15 3.61 -34.51
C SER A 80 9.02 3.54 -33.26
N MET A 81 9.05 2.38 -32.61
CA MET A 81 9.80 2.11 -31.39
C MET A 81 11.32 2.31 -31.59
N GLN A 82 11.85 1.81 -32.71
CA GLN A 82 13.28 1.78 -32.97
C GLN A 82 13.91 3.20 -33.06
N PRO A 83 13.42 4.15 -33.86
CA PRO A 83 13.97 5.49 -33.86
C PRO A 83 13.78 6.20 -32.51
N LEU A 84 12.65 5.97 -31.82
CA LEU A 84 12.34 6.64 -30.56
C LEU A 84 13.32 6.29 -29.42
N PHE A 85 13.75 5.04 -29.35
CA PHE A 85 14.59 4.54 -28.26
C PHE A 85 16.07 4.32 -28.64
N ASN A 86 16.45 4.45 -29.93
CA ASN A 86 17.80 4.12 -30.37
C ASN A 86 18.48 5.22 -31.21
N SER A 87 17.73 6.03 -31.96
CA SER A 87 18.34 6.89 -32.98
C SER A 87 18.27 8.38 -32.68
N VAL A 88 17.53 8.82 -31.66
CA VAL A 88 17.39 10.23 -31.31
C VAL A 88 18.38 10.62 -30.21
N ASN A 89 18.76 11.89 -30.16
CA ASN A 89 19.75 12.39 -29.21
C ASN A 89 19.36 12.21 -27.73
N TYR A 90 18.07 12.16 -27.43
CA TYR A 90 17.53 11.95 -26.09
C TYR A 90 17.15 10.48 -25.81
N ALA A 91 17.54 9.54 -26.67
CA ALA A 91 17.12 8.12 -26.55
C ALA A 91 17.64 7.49 -25.24
N LYS A 92 18.84 7.87 -24.81
CA LYS A 92 19.44 7.35 -23.58
C LYS A 92 18.65 7.81 -22.35
N GLU A 93 18.42 9.10 -22.24
CA GLU A 93 17.69 9.71 -21.13
C GLU A 93 16.22 9.20 -21.08
N LEU A 94 15.62 9.02 -22.26
CA LEU A 94 14.28 8.43 -22.37
C LEU A 94 14.26 6.97 -21.90
N LEU A 95 15.29 6.21 -22.21
CA LEU A 95 15.45 4.84 -21.78
C LEU A 95 15.66 4.73 -20.28
N ASP A 96 16.45 5.64 -19.71
CA ASP A 96 16.71 5.69 -18.27
C ASP A 96 15.42 6.02 -17.51
N GLU A 97 14.64 7.01 -17.96
CA GLU A 97 13.32 7.33 -17.39
C GLU A 97 12.34 6.16 -17.50
N PHE A 98 12.30 5.49 -18.64
CA PHE A 98 11.47 4.31 -18.90
C PHE A 98 11.83 3.17 -17.94
N ASN A 99 13.11 2.90 -17.73
CA ASN A 99 13.58 1.86 -16.82
C ASN A 99 13.28 2.22 -15.35
N ASP A 100 13.52 3.48 -14.94
CA ASP A 100 13.19 3.96 -13.60
C ASP A 100 11.70 3.79 -13.27
N LYS A 101 10.81 4.15 -14.21
CA LYS A 101 9.37 3.95 -14.00
C LYS A 101 8.99 2.49 -13.89
N ASN A 102 9.55 1.61 -14.71
CA ASN A 102 9.29 0.19 -14.63
C ASN A 102 9.81 -0.42 -13.33
N GLU A 103 10.98 0.00 -12.83
CA GLU A 103 11.49 -0.42 -11.54
C GLU A 103 10.56 0.01 -10.39
N LYS A 104 10.07 1.26 -10.43
CA LYS A 104 9.09 1.76 -9.43
C LYS A 104 7.78 0.97 -9.47
N LEU A 105 7.28 0.60 -10.65
CA LEU A 105 6.10 -0.24 -10.80
C LEU A 105 6.32 -1.64 -10.22
N LEU A 106 7.49 -2.23 -10.48
CA LEU A 106 7.84 -3.55 -9.95
C LEU A 106 7.90 -3.53 -8.42
N LYS A 107 8.59 -2.55 -7.82
CA LYS A 107 8.65 -2.36 -6.37
C LYS A 107 7.26 -2.17 -5.75
N SER A 108 6.41 -1.38 -6.40
CA SER A 108 5.03 -1.15 -5.95
C SER A 108 4.18 -2.43 -5.98
N LYS A 109 4.30 -3.24 -7.04
CA LYS A 109 3.66 -4.56 -7.16
C LYS A 109 4.14 -5.50 -6.05
N GLU A 110 5.44 -5.60 -5.83
CA GLU A 110 6.03 -6.48 -4.81
C GLU A 110 5.58 -6.08 -3.41
N SER A 111 5.61 -4.79 -3.08
CA SER A 111 5.10 -4.26 -1.82
C SER A 111 3.62 -4.59 -1.62
N LYS A 112 2.79 -4.45 -2.67
CA LYS A 112 1.37 -4.78 -2.63
C LYS A 112 1.12 -6.26 -2.38
N LEU A 113 1.90 -7.14 -2.99
CA LEU A 113 1.81 -8.59 -2.79
C LEU A 113 2.34 -9.02 -1.42
N ALA A 114 3.42 -8.39 -0.93
CA ALA A 114 3.99 -8.65 0.38
C ALA A 114 3.04 -8.23 1.51
N SER A 115 2.44 -7.04 1.42
CA SER A 115 1.50 -6.54 2.43
C SER A 115 0.27 -7.44 2.60
N ARG A 116 -0.13 -8.17 1.55
CA ARG A 116 -1.22 -9.15 1.63
C ARG A 116 -0.83 -10.42 2.37
N SER A 117 0.45 -10.83 2.29
CA SER A 117 0.92 -12.06 2.94
C SER A 117 1.11 -11.90 4.45
N THR A 118 1.22 -10.68 4.97
CA THR A 118 1.44 -10.39 6.40
C THR A 118 0.16 -10.34 7.23
N GLY A 119 -1.02 -10.28 6.60
CA GLY A 119 -2.31 -10.26 7.31
C GLY A 119 -2.86 -11.66 7.62
N GLU A 120 -3.94 -11.73 8.43
CA GLU A 120 -4.68 -12.98 8.72
C GLU A 120 -5.10 -13.73 7.45
N LYS A 121 -5.38 -13.00 6.36
CA LYS A 121 -5.75 -13.57 5.04
C LYS A 121 -4.59 -14.32 4.35
N GLY A 122 -3.36 -14.08 4.77
CA GLY A 122 -2.17 -14.75 4.24
C GLY A 122 -1.80 -16.04 4.96
N LYS A 123 -2.41 -16.31 6.12
CA LYS A 123 -2.14 -17.49 6.92
C LYS A 123 -2.80 -18.73 6.36
N THR A 124 -2.12 -19.85 6.49
CA THR A 124 -2.68 -21.16 6.16
C THR A 124 -3.79 -21.53 7.13
N LYS A 125 -4.66 -22.48 6.72
CA LYS A 125 -5.71 -23.00 7.58
C LYS A 125 -5.17 -23.55 8.91
N ASP A 126 -4.04 -24.23 8.86
CA ASP A 126 -3.42 -24.84 10.04
C ASP A 126 -2.86 -23.79 11.00
N GLU A 127 -2.22 -22.73 10.49
CA GLU A 127 -1.76 -21.60 11.31
C GLU A 127 -2.93 -20.88 12.00
N LEU A 128 -4.05 -20.70 11.28
CA LEU A 128 -5.26 -20.11 11.84
C LEU A 128 -5.87 -21.01 12.93
N ILE A 129 -5.91 -22.32 12.72
CA ILE A 129 -6.38 -23.29 13.71
C ILE A 129 -5.51 -23.24 14.97
N GLN A 130 -4.18 -23.25 14.82
CA GLN A 130 -3.26 -23.12 15.95
C GLN A 130 -3.47 -21.82 16.73
N LYS A 131 -3.63 -20.70 16.02
CA LYS A 131 -3.90 -19.39 16.64
C LYS A 131 -5.22 -19.41 17.42
N VAL A 132 -6.30 -19.96 16.84
CA VAL A 132 -7.60 -20.09 17.51
C VAL A 132 -7.49 -20.96 18.76
N ARG A 133 -6.77 -22.08 18.71
CA ARG A 133 -6.52 -22.94 19.88
C ARG A 133 -5.77 -22.21 20.96
N GLY A 134 -4.70 -21.48 20.60
CA GLY A 134 -3.92 -20.69 21.56
C GLY A 134 -4.76 -19.60 22.23
N LEU A 135 -5.58 -18.87 21.47
CA LEU A 135 -6.49 -17.87 22.00
C LEU A 135 -7.55 -18.46 22.93
N LYS A 136 -8.13 -19.63 22.58
CA LYS A 136 -9.09 -20.33 23.45
C LYS A 136 -8.47 -20.76 24.78
N THR A 137 -7.23 -21.31 24.74
CA THR A 137 -6.51 -21.70 25.96
C THR A 137 -6.22 -20.48 26.82
N ARG A 138 -5.77 -19.37 26.22
CA ARG A 138 -5.49 -18.12 26.94
C ARG A 138 -6.75 -17.53 27.55
N ASN A 139 -7.87 -17.49 26.81
CA ASN A 139 -9.14 -17.01 27.34
C ASN A 139 -9.65 -17.88 28.50
N LYS A 140 -9.50 -19.21 28.41
CA LYS A 140 -9.87 -20.12 29.51
C LYS A 140 -9.03 -19.86 30.77
N LEU A 141 -7.73 -19.59 30.61
CA LEU A 141 -6.87 -19.25 31.73
C LEU A 141 -7.26 -17.92 32.36
N ILE A 142 -7.47 -16.89 31.54
CA ILE A 142 -7.90 -15.57 32.04
C ILE A 142 -9.25 -15.67 32.77
N SER A 143 -10.23 -16.42 32.21
CA SER A 143 -11.53 -16.60 32.85
C SER A 143 -11.39 -17.32 34.19
N LYS A 144 -10.49 -18.30 34.30
CA LYS A 144 -10.25 -19.00 35.58
C LYS A 144 -9.63 -18.07 36.62
N THR A 145 -8.58 -17.33 36.24
CA THR A 145 -7.90 -16.40 37.17
C THR A 145 -8.85 -15.30 37.65
N THR A 146 -9.62 -14.70 36.76
CA THR A 146 -10.63 -13.67 37.17
C THR A 146 -11.73 -14.27 38.05
N THR A 147 -12.16 -15.49 37.86
CA THR A 147 -13.15 -16.14 38.69
C THR A 147 -12.59 -16.42 40.11
N ASP A 148 -11.36 -16.92 40.20
CA ASP A 148 -10.68 -17.20 41.44
C ASP A 148 -10.45 -15.90 42.22
N GLU A 149 -10.00 -14.80 41.58
CA GLU A 149 -9.83 -13.48 42.16
C GLU A 149 -11.15 -12.90 42.70
N VAL A 150 -12.24 -12.99 41.93
CA VAL A 150 -13.56 -12.52 42.36
C VAL A 150 -14.08 -13.32 43.52
N LEU A 151 -13.87 -14.66 43.51
CA LEU A 151 -14.25 -15.52 44.62
C LEU A 151 -13.48 -15.15 45.91
N GLU A 152 -12.17 -14.94 45.82
CA GLU A 152 -11.34 -14.57 46.95
C GLU A 152 -11.77 -13.21 47.54
N LEU A 153 -11.97 -12.20 46.68
CA LEU A 153 -12.47 -10.88 47.11
C LEU A 153 -13.85 -10.96 47.74
N THR A 154 -14.74 -11.84 47.28
CA THR A 154 -16.06 -12.03 47.84
C THR A 154 -15.97 -12.69 49.21
N LEU A 155 -15.12 -13.71 49.36
CA LEU A 155 -14.85 -14.37 50.64
C LEU A 155 -14.24 -13.44 51.67
N GLN A 156 -13.33 -12.54 51.23
CA GLN A 156 -12.73 -11.53 52.15
C GLN A 156 -13.79 -10.56 52.69
N ARG A 157 -14.77 -10.17 51.89
CA ARG A 157 -15.82 -9.22 52.25
C ARG A 157 -16.95 -9.81 53.09
N LEU A 158 -17.07 -11.13 53.22
CA LEU A 158 -18.08 -11.77 54.08
C LEU A 158 -17.81 -11.49 55.55
N SER A 159 -18.87 -11.20 56.33
CA SER A 159 -18.79 -11.04 57.76
C SER A 159 -18.37 -12.35 58.46
N LEU A 160 -17.74 -12.23 59.61
CA LEU A 160 -17.28 -13.38 60.40
C LEU A 160 -18.40 -14.39 60.71
N ASP A 161 -19.61 -13.89 60.98
CA ASP A 161 -20.78 -14.76 61.29
C ASP A 161 -21.19 -15.59 60.07
N VAL A 162 -21.18 -15.00 58.87
CA VAL A 162 -21.45 -15.72 57.63
C VAL A 162 -20.37 -16.76 57.33
N LYS A 163 -19.08 -16.38 57.56
CA LYS A 163 -17.95 -17.31 57.39
C LYS A 163 -18.05 -18.51 58.28
N ARG A 164 -18.44 -18.31 59.59
CA ARG A 164 -18.64 -19.38 60.55
C ARG A 164 -19.82 -20.30 60.13
N ASN A 165 -20.95 -19.72 59.71
CA ASN A 165 -22.11 -20.50 59.25
C ASN A 165 -21.77 -21.36 58.01
N LEU A 166 -20.88 -20.87 57.12
CA LEU A 166 -20.41 -21.57 55.93
C LEU A 166 -19.22 -22.51 56.22
N LYS A 167 -18.77 -22.61 57.50
CA LYS A 167 -17.60 -23.44 57.91
C LYS A 167 -16.31 -23.08 57.15
N LEU A 168 -16.12 -21.79 56.88
CA LEU A 168 -14.95 -21.30 56.18
C LEU A 168 -13.87 -20.78 57.14
N VAL A 169 -14.21 -20.69 58.44
CA VAL A 169 -13.32 -20.32 59.60
C VAL A 169 -13.70 -21.19 60.78
#